data_79f748f7ca1f95e97da0e9d4da66c300
#
_entry.id   79f748f7ca1f95e97da0e9d4da66c300
#
_cell.length_a   1.000
_cell.length_b   1.000
_cell.length_c   1.000
_cell.angle_alpha   90.00
_cell.angle_beta   90.00
_cell.angle_gamma   90.00
#
_symmetry.space_group_name_H-M   'P 1'
#
loop_
_entity.id
_entity.type
_entity.pdbx_description
1 polymer ?
#
loop_
_entity_poly.entity_id
_entity_poly.type
_entity_poly.pdbx_seq_one_letter_code
_entity_poly.pdbx_strand_id
1 'polypeptide(L)'
;IIPERGGIVSEWRCGEREVLYFDQERYADPAKSIRGGIPVLFPICGNLPGDLLQVNGVDHTLKQHGFARNLSWQLQLLDDQSGVCLSLSSTDDTLAAYPFAFVVEMEVRPVAMALEISTTIHNRSDQPMPFSFGLHPYFNVSDLAQTRLTGLAERCLNHLEMADAATDEQLSLIHISEPTRQIVI
;
A
#
# COMPACT_ATOMS: atom_id res chain seq x y z
N ILE A 1 -5.18 9.36 9.82
CA ILE A 1 -4.47 8.07 9.78
C ILE A 1 -5.14 7.13 10.76
N ILE A 2 -5.30 5.86 10.41
CA ILE A 2 -5.93 4.82 11.21
C ILE A 2 -4.92 3.70 11.44
N PRO A 3 -4.23 3.66 12.59
CA PRO A 3 -3.20 2.66 12.86
C PRO A 3 -3.77 1.26 13.14
N GLU A 4 -4.99 1.15 13.65
CA GLU A 4 -5.61 -0.10 14.10
C GLU A 4 -5.80 -1.12 12.97
N ARG A 5 -5.90 -0.65 11.72
CA ARG A 5 -6.04 -1.51 10.56
C ARG A 5 -5.30 -0.94 9.36
N GLY A 6 -4.09 -1.45 9.13
CA GLY A 6 -3.27 -1.16 7.97
C GLY A 6 -2.37 0.07 8.06
N GLY A 7 -2.36 0.81 9.18
CA GLY A 7 -1.60 2.06 9.28
C GLY A 7 -1.99 3.06 8.19
N ILE A 8 -3.26 3.00 7.76
CA ILE A 8 -3.72 3.65 6.54
C ILE A 8 -3.85 5.17 6.68
N VAL A 9 -3.33 5.92 5.72
CA VAL A 9 -3.69 7.32 5.52
C VAL A 9 -5.07 7.34 4.87
N SER A 10 -6.11 7.59 5.67
CA SER A 10 -7.50 7.54 5.21
C SER A 10 -7.97 8.85 4.59
N GLU A 11 -7.36 9.97 4.98
CA GLU A 11 -7.77 11.31 4.59
C GLU A 11 -6.54 12.19 4.38
N TRP A 12 -6.56 12.96 3.30
CA TRP A 12 -5.60 14.03 3.01
C TRP A 12 -6.30 15.15 2.28
N ARG A 13 -6.21 16.36 2.83
CA ARG A 13 -6.81 17.57 2.28
C ARG A 13 -5.75 18.59 1.90
N CYS A 14 -5.97 19.23 0.73
CA CYS A 14 -5.24 20.42 0.30
C CYS A 14 -6.21 21.61 0.27
N GLY A 15 -6.17 22.45 1.28
CA GLY A 15 -7.19 23.45 1.52
C GLY A 15 -8.55 22.79 1.77
N GLU A 16 -9.58 23.17 1.02
CA GLU A 16 -10.92 22.57 1.13
C GLU A 16 -11.08 21.28 0.29
N ARG A 17 -10.09 20.94 -0.56
CA ARG A 17 -10.17 19.79 -1.45
C ARG A 17 -9.74 18.53 -0.73
N GLU A 18 -10.64 17.56 -0.65
CA GLU A 18 -10.34 16.19 -0.28
C GLU A 18 -9.61 15.49 -1.44
N VAL A 19 -8.36 15.10 -1.24
CA VAL A 19 -7.53 14.48 -2.28
C VAL A 19 -7.75 12.98 -2.36
N LEU A 20 -7.95 12.34 -1.20
CA LEU A 20 -8.13 10.88 -1.13
C LEU A 20 -9.62 10.52 -1.10
N TYR A 21 -9.96 9.46 -1.84
CA TYR A 21 -11.23 8.77 -1.69
C TYR A 21 -11.13 7.76 -0.54
N PHE A 22 -12.16 7.65 0.28
CA PHE A 22 -12.22 6.65 1.35
C PHE A 22 -13.65 6.13 1.56
N ASP A 23 -13.83 4.82 1.41
CA ASP A 23 -15.09 4.13 1.66
C ASP A 23 -15.15 3.73 3.14
N GLN A 24 -15.68 4.63 3.97
CA GLN A 24 -15.74 4.47 5.41
C GLN A 24 -16.65 3.30 5.83
N GLU A 25 -17.79 3.11 5.15
CA GLU A 25 -18.73 2.03 5.47
C GLU A 25 -18.10 0.66 5.20
N ARG A 26 -17.45 0.55 4.06
CA ARG A 26 -16.73 -0.68 3.71
C ARG A 26 -15.53 -0.94 4.62
N TYR A 27 -14.81 0.09 5.00
CA TYR A 27 -13.67 -0.02 5.91
C TYR A 27 -14.09 -0.49 7.30
N ALA A 28 -15.27 -0.09 7.79
CA ALA A 28 -15.80 -0.50 9.08
C ALA A 28 -16.10 -2.00 9.17
N ASP A 29 -16.26 -2.67 8.04
CA ASP A 29 -16.48 -4.13 7.98
C ASP A 29 -15.14 -4.86 7.81
N PRO A 30 -14.63 -5.58 8.85
CA PRO A 30 -13.33 -6.26 8.78
C PRO A 30 -13.29 -7.42 7.76
N ALA A 31 -14.45 -7.96 7.36
CA ALA A 31 -14.53 -9.01 6.36
C ALA A 31 -14.36 -8.49 4.93
N LYS A 32 -14.49 -7.19 4.71
CA LYS A 32 -14.36 -6.57 3.39
C LYS A 32 -12.93 -6.06 3.15
N SER A 33 -12.51 -6.13 1.89
CA SER A 33 -11.26 -5.49 1.44
C SER A 33 -11.37 -3.97 1.57
N ILE A 34 -10.27 -3.33 1.98
CA ILE A 34 -10.18 -1.87 2.07
C ILE A 34 -10.31 -1.25 0.67
N ARG A 35 -11.14 -0.19 0.57
CA ARG A 35 -11.30 0.63 -0.63
C ARG A 35 -11.18 2.10 -0.23
N GLY A 36 -10.05 2.71 -0.56
CA GLY A 36 -9.80 4.11 -0.23
C GLY A 36 -8.55 4.34 0.60
N GLY A 37 -8.19 5.61 0.79
CA GLY A 37 -6.98 6.02 1.46
C GLY A 37 -5.72 5.58 0.71
N ILE A 38 -4.68 5.26 1.46
CA ILE A 38 -3.40 4.76 0.94
C ILE A 38 -3.07 3.43 1.65
N PRO A 39 -3.63 2.28 1.21
CA PRO A 39 -3.25 0.97 1.72
C PRO A 39 -1.77 0.65 1.48
N VAL A 40 -1.13 0.05 2.48
CA VAL A 40 0.27 -0.39 2.41
C VAL A 40 0.31 -1.85 1.97
N LEU A 41 1.07 -2.13 0.91
CA LEU A 41 1.27 -3.46 0.36
C LEU A 41 2.65 -3.97 0.79
N PHE A 42 2.66 -5.02 1.62
CA PHE A 42 3.88 -5.67 2.11
C PHE A 42 3.51 -7.05 2.71
N PRO A 43 4.33 -8.06 2.55
CA PRO A 43 5.65 -8.10 1.91
C PRO A 43 5.60 -8.36 0.40
N ILE A 44 4.44 -8.36 -0.23
CA ILE A 44 4.29 -8.48 -1.69
C ILE A 44 3.30 -7.45 -2.27
N CYS A 45 3.56 -7.04 -3.52
CA CYS A 45 2.63 -6.28 -4.34
C CYS A 45 2.08 -7.21 -5.43
N GLY A 46 0.75 -7.41 -5.47
CA GLY A 46 0.11 -8.36 -6.39
C GLY A 46 -0.06 -9.75 -5.78
N ASN A 47 -0.08 -10.78 -6.61
CA ASN A 47 -0.30 -12.16 -6.25
C ASN A 47 0.96 -13.00 -6.48
N LEU A 48 1.11 -14.05 -5.67
CA LEU A 48 1.99 -15.17 -5.99
C LEU A 48 1.17 -16.28 -6.67
N PRO A 49 1.77 -17.11 -7.53
CA PRO A 49 1.11 -18.29 -8.10
C PRO A 49 0.57 -19.20 -7.00
N GLY A 50 -0.74 -19.43 -6.99
CA GLY A 50 -1.41 -20.24 -5.97
C GLY A 50 -1.34 -19.67 -4.55
N ASP A 51 -1.04 -18.37 -4.38
CA ASP A 51 -0.78 -17.74 -3.07
C ASP A 51 0.40 -18.39 -2.30
N LEU A 52 1.33 -19.04 -2.99
CA LEU A 52 2.44 -19.77 -2.38
C LEU A 52 3.75 -18.99 -2.46
N LEU A 53 4.39 -18.83 -1.31
CA LEU A 53 5.76 -18.39 -1.15
C LEU A 53 6.61 -19.59 -0.73
N GLN A 54 7.56 -20.00 -1.57
CA GLN A 54 8.48 -21.06 -1.23
C GLN A 54 9.78 -20.51 -0.63
N VAL A 55 10.09 -20.93 0.59
CA VAL A 55 11.32 -20.53 1.28
C VAL A 55 12.02 -21.79 1.80
N ASN A 56 13.25 -22.01 1.36
CA ASN A 56 14.07 -23.16 1.78
C ASN A 56 13.34 -24.53 1.64
N GLY A 57 12.51 -24.67 0.59
CA GLY A 57 11.74 -25.90 0.32
C GLY A 57 10.47 -26.06 1.15
N VAL A 58 10.10 -25.06 1.95
CA VAL A 58 8.84 -24.99 2.70
C VAL A 58 7.88 -24.04 2.02
N ASP A 59 6.64 -24.45 1.84
CA ASP A 59 5.58 -23.64 1.26
C ASP A 59 4.85 -22.85 2.35
N HIS A 60 4.74 -21.53 2.14
CA HIS A 60 4.00 -20.60 2.99
C HIS A 60 2.86 -19.98 2.22
N THR A 61 1.69 -19.81 2.83
CA THR A 61 0.57 -19.15 2.19
C THR A 61 0.66 -17.65 2.40
N LEU A 62 0.80 -16.88 1.32
CA LEU A 62 0.88 -15.43 1.34
C LEU A 62 -0.15 -14.84 0.37
N LYS A 63 -1.21 -14.29 0.93
CA LYS A 63 -2.35 -13.74 0.18
C LYS A 63 -1.97 -12.50 -0.62
N GLN A 64 -2.79 -12.20 -1.63
CA GLN A 64 -2.66 -11.00 -2.47
C GLN A 64 -2.32 -9.76 -1.66
N HIS A 65 -1.27 -9.05 -2.09
CA HIS A 65 -0.76 -7.81 -1.46
C HIS A 65 -0.22 -8.00 -0.03
N GLY A 66 0.00 -9.22 0.41
CA GLY A 66 0.50 -9.51 1.75
C GLY A 66 -0.50 -9.18 2.85
N PHE A 67 0.03 -8.83 4.01
CA PHE A 67 -0.77 -8.69 5.23
C PHE A 67 -0.73 -7.28 5.86
N ALA A 68 0.22 -6.42 5.51
CA ALA A 68 0.44 -5.14 6.19
C ALA A 68 -0.80 -4.24 6.24
N ARG A 69 -1.60 -4.24 5.17
CA ARG A 69 -2.85 -3.48 5.07
C ARG A 69 -3.96 -3.93 6.02
N ASN A 70 -3.84 -5.12 6.62
CA ASN A 70 -4.86 -5.69 7.49
C ASN A 70 -4.45 -5.74 8.96
N LEU A 71 -3.17 -5.47 9.26
CA LEU A 71 -2.62 -5.53 10.61
C LEU A 71 -2.71 -4.17 11.31
N SER A 72 -2.66 -4.20 12.64
CA SER A 72 -2.51 -3.00 13.44
C SER A 72 -1.05 -2.55 13.45
N TRP A 73 -0.84 -1.24 13.31
CA TRP A 73 0.45 -0.57 13.36
C TRP A 73 0.56 0.24 14.64
N GLN A 74 1.75 0.37 15.17
CA GLN A 74 2.03 1.35 16.21
C GLN A 74 2.18 2.73 15.58
N LEU A 75 1.66 3.77 16.27
CA LEU A 75 1.76 5.16 15.81
C LEU A 75 2.44 5.99 16.89
N GLN A 76 3.42 6.79 16.47
CA GLN A 76 4.11 7.76 17.32
C GLN A 76 4.19 9.10 16.59
N LEU A 77 4.10 10.21 17.33
CA LEU A 77 4.42 11.52 16.77
C LEU A 77 5.93 11.61 16.50
N LEU A 78 6.29 12.29 15.44
CA LEU A 78 7.69 12.64 15.20
C LEU A 78 8.16 13.69 16.21
N ASP A 79 9.44 13.68 16.58
CA ASP A 79 9.99 14.57 17.60
C ASP A 79 9.77 16.05 17.29
N ASP A 80 9.81 16.40 16.01
CA ASP A 80 9.57 17.76 15.49
C ASP A 80 8.08 18.09 15.32
N GLN A 81 7.19 17.15 15.65
CA GLN A 81 5.73 17.27 15.51
C GLN A 81 5.25 17.57 14.07
N SER A 82 6.09 17.39 13.07
CA SER A 82 5.77 17.66 11.66
C SER A 82 4.95 16.52 11.01
N GLY A 83 4.77 15.40 11.70
CA GLY A 83 4.10 14.22 11.17
C GLY A 83 4.08 13.09 12.18
N VAL A 84 3.88 11.88 11.67
CA VAL A 84 3.83 10.65 12.46
C VAL A 84 4.75 9.59 11.88
N CYS A 85 5.23 8.70 12.74
CA CYS A 85 5.85 7.44 12.38
C CYS A 85 4.91 6.29 12.71
N LEU A 86 4.64 5.47 11.72
CA LEU A 86 3.91 4.21 11.84
C LEU A 86 4.91 3.06 11.81
N SER A 87 4.81 2.10 12.70
CA SER A 87 5.69 0.93 12.69
C SER A 87 4.91 -0.39 12.74
N LEU A 88 5.37 -1.36 11.96
CA LEU A 88 4.88 -2.72 11.92
C LEU A 88 6.04 -3.69 12.11
N SER A 89 6.00 -4.50 13.14
CA SER A 89 6.97 -5.54 13.40
C SER A 89 6.40 -6.92 13.11
N SER A 90 7.27 -7.87 12.75
CA SER A 90 6.88 -9.28 12.63
C SER A 90 6.32 -9.82 13.93
N THR A 91 5.35 -10.72 13.82
CA THR A 91 4.72 -11.49 14.90
C THR A 91 4.77 -12.97 14.55
N ASP A 92 4.40 -13.85 15.47
CA ASP A 92 4.34 -15.29 15.19
C ASP A 92 3.40 -15.60 14.02
N ASP A 93 2.26 -14.88 13.92
CA ASP A 93 1.32 -15.04 12.81
C ASP A 93 1.92 -14.62 11.46
N THR A 94 2.65 -13.50 11.43
CA THR A 94 3.30 -13.07 10.19
C THR A 94 4.45 -13.99 9.82
N LEU A 95 5.21 -14.50 10.78
CA LEU A 95 6.30 -15.45 10.55
C LEU A 95 5.82 -16.79 9.99
N ALA A 96 4.61 -17.22 10.33
CA ALA A 96 4.00 -18.42 9.76
C ALA A 96 3.74 -18.26 8.24
N ALA A 97 3.32 -17.07 7.79
CA ALA A 97 3.04 -16.76 6.38
C ALA A 97 4.27 -16.28 5.60
N TYR A 98 5.21 -15.63 6.28
CA TYR A 98 6.40 -15.00 5.73
C TYR A 98 7.54 -15.13 6.74
N PRO A 99 8.41 -16.16 6.61
CA PRO A 99 9.34 -16.59 7.66
C PRO A 99 10.59 -15.69 7.77
N PHE A 100 10.38 -14.40 7.80
CA PHE A 100 11.44 -13.40 7.97
C PHE A 100 11.04 -12.40 9.04
N ALA A 101 11.91 -12.19 10.01
CA ALA A 101 11.73 -11.14 11.00
C ALA A 101 12.00 -9.77 10.37
N PHE A 102 11.11 -8.83 10.58
CA PHE A 102 11.19 -7.49 9.98
C PHE A 102 10.67 -6.40 10.91
N VAL A 103 11.04 -5.16 10.59
CA VAL A 103 10.36 -3.95 11.05
C VAL A 103 10.16 -3.06 9.82
N VAL A 104 8.94 -2.60 9.59
CA VAL A 104 8.60 -1.55 8.62
C VAL A 104 8.31 -0.28 9.40
N GLU A 105 8.98 0.81 9.07
CA GLU A 105 8.74 2.14 9.62
C GLU A 105 8.32 3.06 8.47
N MET A 106 7.22 3.77 8.66
CA MET A 106 6.66 4.66 7.65
C MET A 106 6.37 6.03 8.28
N GLU A 107 7.18 7.02 7.91
CA GLU A 107 6.96 8.41 8.28
C GLU A 107 5.99 9.06 7.29
N VAL A 108 4.99 9.75 7.83
CA VAL A 108 3.98 10.47 7.05
C VAL A 108 3.99 11.93 7.48
N ARG A 109 4.29 12.82 6.54
CA ARG A 109 4.41 14.28 6.76
C ARG A 109 3.55 15.06 5.77
N PRO A 110 2.55 15.82 6.21
CA PRO A 110 1.92 16.82 5.35
C PRO A 110 2.84 18.04 5.22
N VAL A 111 3.23 18.38 3.99
CA VAL A 111 4.15 19.49 3.69
C VAL A 111 3.52 20.38 2.61
N ALA A 112 3.05 21.55 2.99
CA ALA A 112 2.36 22.47 2.10
C ALA A 112 1.22 21.77 1.31
N MET A 113 1.38 21.60 0.00
CA MET A 113 0.40 20.94 -0.88
C MET A 113 0.77 19.47 -1.18
N ALA A 114 1.72 18.91 -0.43
CA ALA A 114 2.20 17.54 -0.62
C ALA A 114 1.95 16.67 0.62
N LEU A 115 1.90 15.38 0.40
CA LEU A 115 2.00 14.37 1.44
C LEU A 115 3.28 13.59 1.18
N GLU A 116 4.24 13.71 2.09
CA GLU A 116 5.48 12.97 2.03
C GLU A 116 5.35 11.68 2.83
N ILE A 117 5.69 10.55 2.20
CA ILE A 117 5.72 9.24 2.84
C ILE A 117 7.11 8.66 2.63
N SER A 118 7.84 8.49 3.72
CA SER A 118 9.16 7.85 3.72
C SER A 118 9.07 6.49 4.42
N THR A 119 9.55 5.44 3.77
CA THR A 119 9.47 4.09 4.32
C THR A 119 10.83 3.46 4.45
N THR A 120 11.11 2.91 5.63
CA THR A 120 12.31 2.13 5.92
C THR A 120 11.92 0.71 6.29
N ILE A 121 12.53 -0.26 5.64
CA ILE A 121 12.28 -1.69 5.89
C ILE A 121 13.56 -2.31 6.43
N HIS A 122 13.49 -2.81 7.66
CA HIS A 122 14.58 -3.47 8.34
C HIS A 122 14.41 -4.98 8.25
N ASN A 123 15.36 -5.65 7.63
CA ASN A 123 15.51 -7.09 7.77
C ASN A 123 16.10 -7.39 9.16
N ARG A 124 15.37 -8.11 9.98
CA ARG A 124 15.78 -8.58 11.32
C ARG A 124 16.04 -10.09 11.34
N SER A 125 16.06 -10.73 10.17
CA SER A 125 16.42 -12.14 10.00
C SER A 125 17.90 -12.30 9.74
N ASP A 126 18.41 -13.52 9.94
CA ASP A 126 19.79 -13.89 9.66
C ASP A 126 20.04 -14.22 8.16
N GLN A 127 19.01 -14.12 7.32
CA GLN A 127 19.04 -14.49 5.91
C GLN A 127 18.47 -13.35 5.03
N PRO A 128 18.81 -13.32 3.74
CA PRO A 128 18.20 -12.37 2.80
C PRO A 128 16.68 -12.47 2.80
N MET A 129 16.01 -11.33 2.93
CA MET A 129 14.56 -11.22 3.00
C MET A 129 14.02 -10.70 1.67
N PRO A 130 13.43 -11.55 0.82
CA PRO A 130 12.84 -11.11 -0.44
C PRO A 130 11.50 -10.43 -0.20
N PHE A 131 11.32 -9.20 -0.67
CA PHE A 131 10.06 -8.48 -0.53
C PHE A 131 9.79 -7.56 -1.73
N SER A 132 8.55 -7.16 -1.88
CA SER A 132 8.15 -5.96 -2.58
C SER A 132 7.30 -5.09 -1.66
N PHE A 133 7.44 -3.78 -1.82
CA PHE A 133 6.70 -2.78 -1.07
C PHE A 133 5.97 -1.86 -2.02
N GLY A 134 4.75 -1.48 -1.68
CA GLY A 134 3.97 -0.54 -2.48
C GLY A 134 2.92 0.20 -1.68
N LEU A 135 2.50 1.32 -2.25
CA LEU A 135 1.37 2.11 -1.79
C LEU A 135 0.26 2.01 -2.84
N HIS A 136 -0.99 1.90 -2.40
CA HIS A 136 -2.15 1.74 -3.27
C HIS A 136 -3.13 2.91 -3.07
N PRO A 137 -2.75 4.15 -3.48
CA PRO A 137 -3.57 5.31 -3.22
C PRO A 137 -4.87 5.31 -4.02
N TYR A 138 -5.92 5.83 -3.40
CA TYR A 138 -7.22 6.08 -4.01
C TYR A 138 -7.47 7.58 -4.05
N PHE A 139 -7.47 8.16 -5.24
CA PHE A 139 -7.65 9.59 -5.42
C PHE A 139 -9.09 9.96 -5.74
N ASN A 140 -9.56 11.08 -5.17
CA ASN A 140 -10.78 11.74 -5.60
C ASN A 140 -10.50 12.50 -6.89
N VAL A 141 -11.08 12.04 -7.99
CA VAL A 141 -10.99 12.70 -9.29
C VAL A 141 -12.39 13.06 -9.80
N SER A 142 -12.55 14.28 -10.28
CA SER A 142 -13.84 14.75 -10.82
C SER A 142 -14.13 14.19 -12.21
N ASP A 143 -13.08 14.05 -13.02
CA ASP A 143 -13.15 13.53 -14.38
C ASP A 143 -11.90 12.70 -14.67
N LEU A 144 -12.10 11.37 -14.80
CA LEU A 144 -11.00 10.44 -15.03
C LEU A 144 -10.33 10.67 -16.40
N ALA A 145 -11.12 11.04 -17.43
CA ALA A 145 -10.59 11.27 -18.77
C ALA A 145 -9.68 12.51 -18.87
N GLN A 146 -9.83 13.44 -17.92
CA GLN A 146 -9.00 14.66 -17.83
C GLN A 146 -7.92 14.56 -16.76
N THR A 147 -7.88 13.46 -16.01
CA THR A 147 -6.90 13.26 -14.95
C THR A 147 -5.62 12.67 -15.53
N ARG A 148 -4.48 13.20 -15.11
CA ARG A 148 -3.15 12.69 -15.47
C ARG A 148 -2.34 12.46 -14.20
N LEU A 149 -1.55 11.39 -14.22
CA LEU A 149 -0.50 11.11 -13.23
C LEU A 149 0.84 11.40 -13.89
N THR A 150 1.64 12.22 -13.26
CA THR A 150 2.98 12.58 -13.74
C THR A 150 4.04 12.15 -12.74
N GLY A 151 5.28 12.02 -13.21
CA GLY A 151 6.40 11.61 -12.35
C GLY A 151 6.47 10.12 -12.06
N LEU A 152 5.74 9.30 -12.82
CA LEU A 152 5.84 7.85 -12.76
C LEU A 152 7.14 7.36 -13.42
N ALA A 153 7.58 6.14 -13.08
CA ALA A 153 8.67 5.49 -13.79
C ALA A 153 8.31 5.28 -15.28
N GLU A 154 9.32 5.30 -16.15
CA GLU A 154 9.12 5.11 -17.62
C GLU A 154 8.51 3.74 -17.97
N ARG A 155 8.68 2.77 -17.09
CA ARG A 155 8.21 1.39 -17.28
C ARG A 155 7.42 0.92 -16.06
N CYS A 156 6.44 0.09 -16.31
CA CYS A 156 5.58 -0.52 -15.29
C CYS A 156 5.35 -2.01 -15.59
N LEU A 157 4.93 -2.76 -14.60
CA LEU A 157 4.39 -4.10 -14.80
C LEU A 157 2.90 -3.98 -15.17
N ASN A 158 2.56 -4.39 -16.40
CA ASN A 158 1.17 -4.52 -16.80
C ASN A 158 0.59 -5.82 -16.19
N HIS A 159 -0.26 -5.68 -15.18
CA HIS A 159 -0.85 -6.82 -14.49
C HIS A 159 -1.88 -7.61 -15.33
N LEU A 160 -2.40 -7.06 -16.43
CA LEU A 160 -3.30 -7.78 -17.33
C LEU A 160 -2.53 -8.78 -18.19
N GLU A 161 -1.34 -8.40 -18.63
CA GLU A 161 -0.50 -9.20 -19.51
C GLU A 161 0.65 -9.88 -18.77
N MET A 162 0.83 -9.52 -17.46
CA MET A 162 1.97 -9.92 -16.63
C MET A 162 3.31 -9.67 -17.33
N ALA A 163 3.40 -8.57 -18.04
CA ALA A 163 4.54 -8.17 -18.84
C ALA A 163 4.99 -6.74 -18.50
N ASP A 164 6.26 -6.49 -18.76
CA ASP A 164 6.85 -5.16 -18.64
C ASP A 164 6.37 -4.28 -19.81
N ALA A 165 5.86 -3.10 -19.49
CA ALA A 165 5.26 -2.15 -20.45
C ALA A 165 5.76 -0.72 -20.21
N ALA A 166 5.63 0.13 -21.22
CA ALA A 166 5.81 1.56 -21.05
C ALA A 166 4.68 2.13 -20.19
N THR A 167 5.03 3.05 -19.31
CA THR A 167 4.04 3.75 -18.48
C THR A 167 3.28 4.76 -19.35
N ASP A 168 1.94 4.71 -19.29
CA ASP A 168 1.07 5.70 -19.88
C ASP A 168 0.57 6.64 -18.76
N GLU A 169 0.87 7.92 -18.88
CA GLU A 169 0.42 8.95 -17.93
C GLU A 169 -1.07 9.28 -18.10
N GLN A 170 -1.68 8.86 -19.19
CA GLN A 170 -3.11 9.03 -19.43
C GLN A 170 -3.88 7.86 -18.82
N LEU A 171 -4.70 8.15 -17.84
CA LEU A 171 -5.57 7.15 -17.21
C LEU A 171 -6.61 6.66 -18.20
N SER A 172 -6.65 5.35 -18.43
CA SER A 172 -7.62 4.72 -19.31
C SER A 172 -8.68 3.98 -18.49
N LEU A 173 -9.95 4.12 -18.89
CA LEU A 173 -11.07 3.35 -18.33
C LEU A 173 -10.93 1.84 -18.52
N ILE A 174 -10.07 1.39 -19.43
CA ILE A 174 -9.80 -0.04 -19.71
C ILE A 174 -9.11 -0.73 -18.52
N HIS A 175 -8.40 0.02 -17.69
CA HIS A 175 -7.73 -0.50 -16.49
C HIS A 175 -8.66 -0.56 -15.25
N ILE A 176 -9.92 -0.17 -15.39
CA ILE A 176 -10.93 -0.16 -14.33
C ILE A 176 -11.92 -1.28 -14.63
N SER A 177 -11.63 -2.47 -14.13
CA SER A 177 -12.51 -3.64 -14.31
C SER A 177 -13.77 -3.62 -13.42
N GLU A 178 -13.97 -2.56 -12.62
CA GLU A 178 -15.17 -2.34 -11.82
C GLU A 178 -15.47 -0.84 -11.69
N PRO A 179 -16.76 -0.44 -11.45
CA PRO A 179 -17.19 0.96 -11.43
C PRO A 179 -16.70 1.76 -10.20
N THR A 180 -15.68 1.32 -9.54
CA THR A 180 -15.00 2.06 -8.47
C THR A 180 -13.81 2.80 -9.04
N ARG A 181 -13.73 4.09 -8.79
CA ARG A 181 -12.69 5.03 -9.22
C ARG A 181 -11.31 4.64 -8.63
N GLN A 182 -10.72 3.54 -9.10
CA GLN A 182 -9.44 3.04 -8.65
C GLN A 182 -8.34 3.45 -9.61
N ILE A 183 -7.31 4.08 -9.07
CA ILE A 183 -6.01 4.23 -9.71
C ILE A 183 -5.06 3.37 -8.88
N VAL A 184 -4.50 2.33 -9.49
CA VAL A 184 -3.42 1.52 -8.91
C VAL A 184 -2.12 2.05 -9.49
N ILE A 185 -1.27 2.60 -8.65
CA ILE A 185 0.09 3.02 -8.98
C ILE A 185 1.06 1.97 -8.48
#